data_7aab39ac09a91bac3483a46c47196112
#
_entry.id   7aab39ac09a91bac3483a46c47196112
#
_cell.length_a   1.000
_cell.length_b   1.000
_cell.length_c   1.000
_cell.angle_alpha   90.00
_cell.angle_beta   90.00
_cell.angle_gamma   90.00
#
_symmetry.space_group_name_H-M   'P 1'
#
loop_
_entity.id
_entity.type
_entity.pdbx_description
1 polymer ?
#
loop_
_entity_poly.entity_id
_entity_poly.type
_entity_poly.pdbx_seq_one_letter_code
_entity_poly.pdbx_strand_id
1 'polypeptide(L)'
;MPQLRRVEQPGGNRGRVGQRWQKPPGTPQGYAGLANAQPVTPLAAIEAQDVARTPSGLSELDRVLGGGVVEGGVVLIGGDPGIGKSTLLLQAMDALQRSGLPTLYVTGEESGAQVALRSRRLGIEGSQVNLLAEIQLEKILATIDAVQPAVAVIDSIQTVYSDQLSSAPGSVAQVRECAAHLTRMAKSTGITVILVGHVTKEGALAGPRVLEHMVDTVLYFEGDTHSPHRLIRAIKNRFGAVNEIGVFAMTEKGLKGVSNPSAIFLSQHSEPVPGSCVMVTLEGTRPLLVEIQALVDSGGPSPRRLSVGLDKDRLAMLLAVLHRHAGVACMD
;
A
#
# COMPACT_ATOMS: atom_id res chain seq x y z
N MET A 1 10.56 -74.29 55.48
CA MET A 1 10.81 -72.92 55.16
C MET A 1 11.55 -72.87 53.85
N PRO A 2 10.92 -72.42 52.70
CA PRO A 2 11.60 -72.32 51.43
C PRO A 2 12.03 -70.88 51.23
N GLN A 3 13.24 -70.75 50.66
CA GLN A 3 13.96 -69.55 50.34
C GLN A 3 13.29 -68.77 49.22
N LEU A 4 13.10 -67.46 49.42
CA LEU A 4 12.65 -66.49 48.40
C LEU A 4 13.81 -66.19 47.43
N ARG A 5 13.62 -66.57 46.19
CA ARG A 5 14.47 -66.16 45.06
C ARG A 5 14.25 -64.64 44.78
N ARG A 6 15.31 -63.85 44.78
CA ARG A 6 15.34 -62.50 44.24
C ARG A 6 15.18 -62.58 42.73
N VAL A 7 14.18 -61.87 42.20
CA VAL A 7 14.02 -61.61 40.77
C VAL A 7 14.83 -60.34 40.44
N GLU A 8 15.86 -60.49 39.60
CA GLU A 8 16.60 -59.36 39.02
C GLU A 8 15.70 -58.64 38.04
N GLN A 9 15.56 -57.31 38.18
CA GLN A 9 14.93 -56.46 37.21
C GLN A 9 15.90 -56.18 36.07
N PRO A 10 15.47 -56.23 34.79
CA PRO A 10 16.32 -55.85 33.65
C PRO A 10 16.53 -54.34 33.62
N GLY A 11 17.80 -53.97 33.43
CA GLY A 11 18.28 -52.58 33.39
C GLY A 11 17.54 -51.74 32.36
N GLY A 12 17.06 -50.58 32.82
CA GLY A 12 16.44 -49.55 31.98
C GLY A 12 17.41 -48.99 30.94
N ASN A 13 17.04 -49.18 29.71
CA ASN A 13 17.69 -48.57 28.53
C ASN A 13 17.41 -47.06 28.54
N ARG A 14 18.36 -46.25 29.04
CA ARG A 14 18.30 -44.78 28.94
C ARG A 14 18.45 -44.44 27.46
N GLY A 15 17.34 -44.09 26.85
CA GLY A 15 17.20 -43.69 25.47
C GLY A 15 18.15 -42.57 25.10
N ARG A 16 18.73 -42.75 23.95
CA ARG A 16 19.56 -41.76 23.23
C ARG A 16 18.74 -40.50 22.97
N VAL A 17 18.98 -39.42 23.73
CA VAL A 17 18.60 -38.08 23.38
C VAL A 17 19.67 -37.56 22.40
N GLY A 18 19.26 -37.15 21.21
CA GLY A 18 20.10 -36.32 20.35
C GLY A 18 20.70 -36.98 19.10
N GLN A 19 19.87 -37.59 18.26
CA GLN A 19 20.24 -37.65 16.84
C GLN A 19 19.94 -36.30 16.20
N ARG A 20 20.98 -35.46 16.04
CA ARG A 20 20.94 -34.33 15.13
C ARG A 20 20.62 -34.86 13.74
N TRP A 21 19.53 -34.35 13.15
CA TRP A 21 19.22 -34.56 11.75
C TRP A 21 20.38 -33.99 10.92
N GLN A 22 21.23 -34.83 10.40
CA GLN A 22 22.23 -34.43 9.40
C GLN A 22 21.51 -34.32 8.06
N LYS A 23 21.54 -33.10 7.47
CA LYS A 23 21.03 -32.85 6.12
C LYS A 23 21.77 -33.74 5.12
N PRO A 24 21.07 -34.42 4.19
CA PRO A 24 21.72 -35.13 3.09
C PRO A 24 22.53 -34.13 2.26
N PRO A 25 23.73 -34.51 1.77
CA PRO A 25 24.50 -33.68 0.84
C PRO A 25 23.75 -33.60 -0.49
N GLY A 26 23.46 -32.35 -0.97
CA GLY A 26 22.85 -32.12 -2.27
C GLY A 26 21.44 -31.55 -2.25
N THR A 27 20.90 -31.10 -1.09
CA THR A 27 19.66 -30.32 -1.07
C THR A 27 19.93 -28.94 -1.68
N PRO A 28 19.14 -28.47 -2.67
CA PRO A 28 19.25 -27.10 -3.18
C PRO A 28 19.23 -26.12 -2.02
N GLN A 29 20.05 -25.08 -2.06
CA GLN A 29 20.03 -24.01 -1.08
C GLN A 29 18.68 -23.27 -1.18
N GLY A 30 17.66 -23.86 -0.58
CA GLY A 30 16.39 -23.20 -0.39
C GLY A 30 16.58 -22.05 0.61
N TYR A 31 15.59 -21.18 0.69
CA TYR A 31 15.48 -19.97 1.49
C TYR A 31 16.12 -19.96 2.91
N ALA A 32 16.39 -21.12 3.48
CA ALA A 32 17.05 -21.27 4.77
C ALA A 32 18.54 -20.88 4.77
N GLY A 33 19.19 -20.77 3.62
CA GLY A 33 20.62 -20.45 3.52
C GLY A 33 20.95 -18.96 3.70
N LEU A 34 19.95 -18.07 3.60
CA LEU A 34 20.10 -16.63 3.74
C LEU A 34 19.58 -16.10 5.09
N ALA A 35 18.94 -16.94 5.90
CA ALA A 35 18.47 -16.55 7.22
C ALA A 35 19.58 -16.77 8.24
N ASN A 36 20.28 -15.72 8.65
CA ASN A 36 20.94 -15.72 9.94
C ASN A 36 19.89 -16.04 11.00
N ALA A 37 20.07 -17.14 11.74
CA ALA A 37 19.14 -17.52 12.79
C ALA A 37 19.08 -16.37 13.82
N GLN A 38 18.01 -15.62 13.82
CA GLN A 38 17.77 -14.59 14.83
C GLN A 38 17.64 -15.27 16.20
N PRO A 39 18.27 -14.74 17.26
CA PRO A 39 18.12 -15.29 18.59
C PRO A 39 16.65 -15.16 19.05
N VAL A 40 16.13 -16.21 19.69
CA VAL A 40 14.81 -16.13 20.32
C VAL A 40 14.93 -15.22 21.52
N THR A 41 14.22 -14.09 21.49
CA THR A 41 14.22 -13.09 22.56
C THR A 41 12.83 -13.05 23.20
N PRO A 42 12.70 -13.10 24.53
CA PRO A 42 11.43 -12.90 25.21
C PRO A 42 10.82 -11.52 24.86
N LEU A 43 9.49 -11.44 24.68
CA LEU A 43 8.81 -10.20 24.34
C LEU A 43 9.12 -9.05 25.34
N ALA A 44 9.23 -9.38 26.62
CA ALA A 44 9.56 -8.42 27.68
C ALA A 44 10.98 -7.82 27.58
N ALA A 45 11.87 -8.45 26.82
CA ALA A 45 13.23 -7.96 26.58
C ALA A 45 13.33 -7.15 25.25
N ILE A 46 12.23 -7.01 24.53
CA ILE A 46 12.16 -6.21 23.31
C ILE A 46 11.67 -4.82 23.71
N GLU A 47 12.53 -3.83 23.60
CA GLU A 47 12.14 -2.43 23.77
C GLU A 47 11.20 -2.03 22.65
N ALA A 48 9.98 -1.60 23.01
CA ALA A 48 9.05 -0.99 22.06
C ALA A 48 9.61 0.39 21.68
N GLN A 49 10.28 0.47 20.54
CA GLN A 49 10.70 1.75 19.98
C GLN A 49 9.59 2.33 19.14
N ASP A 50 9.29 3.61 19.34
CA ASP A 50 8.44 4.34 18.41
C ASP A 50 9.07 4.31 17.01
N VAL A 51 8.30 3.83 16.06
CA VAL A 51 8.78 3.71 14.69
C VAL A 51 9.03 5.10 14.12
N ALA A 52 10.29 5.44 13.90
CA ALA A 52 10.68 6.71 13.29
C ALA A 52 10.10 6.80 11.88
N ARG A 53 9.52 7.96 11.58
CA ARG A 53 8.93 8.25 10.27
C ARG A 53 9.67 9.41 9.63
N THR A 54 10.01 9.25 8.37
CA THR A 54 10.65 10.31 7.59
C THR A 54 9.65 10.87 6.59
N PRO A 55 9.30 12.16 6.70
CA PRO A 55 8.39 12.79 5.74
C PRO A 55 8.91 12.67 4.30
N SER A 56 8.02 12.32 3.37
CA SER A 56 8.33 12.22 1.95
C SER A 56 8.48 13.57 1.25
N GLY A 57 8.17 14.67 1.96
CA GLY A 57 8.09 16.01 1.40
C GLY A 57 6.76 16.33 0.70
N LEU A 58 5.83 15.37 0.66
CA LEU A 58 4.50 15.53 0.09
C LEU A 58 3.46 15.26 1.19
N SER A 59 2.91 16.32 1.80
CA SER A 59 2.05 16.24 3.00
C SER A 59 0.85 15.30 2.85
N GLU A 60 0.24 15.25 1.66
CA GLU A 60 -0.90 14.37 1.40
C GLU A 60 -0.46 12.89 1.24
N LEU A 61 0.78 12.63 0.79
CA LEU A 61 1.36 11.28 0.79
C LEU A 61 1.76 10.88 2.21
N ASP A 62 2.35 11.80 2.98
CA ASP A 62 2.73 11.54 4.36
C ASP A 62 1.51 11.20 5.24
N ARG A 63 0.37 11.87 5.00
CA ARG A 63 -0.88 11.56 5.68
C ARG A 63 -1.26 10.09 5.53
N VAL A 64 -1.31 9.57 4.31
CA VAL A 64 -1.72 8.18 4.05
C VAL A 64 -0.67 7.16 4.45
N LEU A 65 0.59 7.57 4.54
CA LEU A 65 1.67 6.76 5.09
C LEU A 65 1.67 6.72 6.64
N GLY A 66 0.90 7.62 7.28
CA GLY A 66 0.86 7.74 8.74
C GLY A 66 1.99 8.61 9.30
N GLY A 67 2.46 9.58 8.52
CA GLY A 67 3.49 10.55 8.89
C GLY A 67 4.78 10.49 8.09
N GLY A 68 4.89 9.58 7.14
CA GLY A 68 6.05 9.43 6.26
C GLY A 68 6.50 7.99 6.05
N VAL A 69 7.63 7.80 5.39
CA VAL A 69 8.22 6.48 5.15
C VAL A 69 8.87 5.94 6.42
N VAL A 70 8.85 4.62 6.57
CA VAL A 70 9.37 3.89 7.73
C VAL A 70 10.56 3.04 7.29
N GLU A 71 11.65 3.09 8.04
CA GLU A 71 12.84 2.27 7.81
C GLU A 71 12.50 0.78 7.76
N GLY A 72 12.96 0.08 6.72
CA GLY A 72 12.63 -1.32 6.47
C GLY A 72 11.15 -1.58 6.15
N GLY A 73 10.34 -0.51 5.98
CA GLY A 73 8.94 -0.59 5.60
C GLY A 73 8.77 -0.97 4.12
N VAL A 74 7.71 -1.72 3.83
CA VAL A 74 7.34 -2.06 2.46
C VAL A 74 5.96 -1.52 2.15
N VAL A 75 5.90 -0.64 1.15
CA VAL A 75 4.67 0.03 0.70
C VAL A 75 4.30 -0.48 -0.68
N LEU A 76 3.05 -0.87 -0.86
CA LEU A 76 2.48 -1.17 -2.18
C LEU A 76 1.56 -0.02 -2.61
N ILE A 77 1.81 0.54 -3.78
CA ILE A 77 0.92 1.53 -4.39
C ILE A 77 0.26 0.90 -5.62
N GLY A 78 -1.04 0.63 -5.51
CA GLY A 78 -1.88 0.13 -6.58
C GLY A 78 -2.70 1.24 -7.26
N GLY A 79 -3.19 1.00 -8.45
CA GLY A 79 -4.07 1.92 -9.19
C GLY A 79 -4.00 1.73 -10.69
N ASP A 80 -4.95 2.33 -11.41
CA ASP A 80 -5.05 2.22 -12.87
C ASP A 80 -3.78 2.73 -13.58
N PRO A 81 -3.42 2.18 -14.74
CA PRO A 81 -2.37 2.72 -15.60
C PRO A 81 -2.64 4.20 -15.93
N GLY A 82 -1.59 5.02 -15.96
CA GLY A 82 -1.71 6.45 -16.31
C GLY A 82 -2.31 7.35 -15.24
N ILE A 83 -2.72 6.84 -14.08
CA ILE A 83 -3.35 7.65 -13.01
C ILE A 83 -2.39 8.64 -12.33
N GLY A 84 -1.07 8.42 -12.44
CA GLY A 84 -0.05 9.32 -11.90
C GLY A 84 0.87 8.71 -10.84
N LYS A 85 0.84 7.39 -10.62
CA LYS A 85 1.69 6.70 -9.61
C LYS A 85 3.18 7.03 -9.76
N SER A 86 3.73 6.78 -10.94
CA SER A 86 5.15 7.03 -11.26
C SER A 86 5.52 8.50 -11.16
N THR A 87 4.58 9.40 -11.49
CA THR A 87 4.77 10.86 -11.37
C THR A 87 4.90 11.26 -9.90
N LEU A 88 3.97 10.80 -9.05
CA LEU A 88 4.00 11.08 -7.62
C LEU A 88 5.27 10.56 -6.97
N LEU A 89 5.63 9.31 -7.29
CA LEU A 89 6.80 8.69 -6.69
C LEU A 89 8.11 9.36 -7.12
N LEU A 90 8.22 9.78 -8.38
CA LEU A 90 9.41 10.52 -8.81
C LEU A 90 9.54 11.86 -8.07
N GLN A 91 8.43 12.58 -7.84
CA GLN A 91 8.42 13.80 -7.02
C GLN A 91 8.79 13.52 -5.55
N ALA A 92 8.27 12.44 -4.97
CA ALA A 92 8.61 12.04 -3.60
C ALA A 92 10.10 11.66 -3.47
N MET A 93 10.62 10.90 -4.43
CA MET A 93 12.04 10.50 -4.44
C MET A 93 12.98 11.70 -4.56
N ASP A 94 12.63 12.70 -5.41
CA ASP A 94 13.38 13.95 -5.51
C ASP A 94 13.35 14.73 -4.18
N ALA A 95 12.19 14.84 -3.53
CA ALA A 95 12.06 15.52 -2.25
C ALA A 95 12.88 14.83 -1.14
N LEU A 96 12.82 13.49 -1.07
CA LEU A 96 13.63 12.69 -0.13
C LEU A 96 15.12 12.86 -0.40
N GLN A 97 15.55 12.82 -1.66
CA GLN A 97 16.94 13.01 -2.05
C GLN A 97 17.45 14.40 -1.63
N ARG A 98 16.65 15.45 -1.83
CA ARG A 98 16.97 16.81 -1.38
C ARG A 98 17.04 16.96 0.13
N SER A 99 16.33 16.13 0.88
CA SER A 99 16.43 16.09 2.35
C SER A 99 17.67 15.33 2.86
N GLY A 100 18.52 14.83 1.95
CA GLY A 100 19.76 14.14 2.27
C GLY A 100 19.63 12.61 2.37
N LEU A 101 18.49 12.04 2.01
CA LEU A 101 18.29 10.59 1.97
C LEU A 101 18.62 10.04 0.58
N PRO A 102 19.60 9.12 0.45
CA PRO A 102 19.91 8.52 -0.85
C PRO A 102 18.73 7.68 -1.35
N THR A 103 18.34 7.91 -2.61
CA THR A 103 17.18 7.25 -3.22
C THR A 103 17.56 6.50 -4.48
N LEU A 104 16.83 5.41 -4.76
CA LEU A 104 16.97 4.61 -5.98
C LEU A 104 15.59 4.40 -6.63
N TYR A 105 15.46 4.79 -7.88
CA TYR A 105 14.27 4.55 -8.69
C TYR A 105 14.57 3.47 -9.73
N VAL A 106 13.96 2.30 -9.58
CA VAL A 106 14.07 1.18 -10.52
C VAL A 106 12.87 1.23 -11.46
N THR A 107 13.12 1.30 -12.76
CA THR A 107 12.08 1.28 -13.80
C THR A 107 12.20 0.03 -14.64
N GLY A 108 11.10 -0.70 -14.78
CA GLY A 108 10.98 -1.85 -15.66
C GLY A 108 10.07 -1.62 -16.87
N GLU A 109 9.33 -0.50 -16.90
CA GLU A 109 8.39 -0.17 -17.97
C GLU A 109 8.91 0.93 -18.89
N GLU A 110 9.67 1.87 -18.34
CA GLU A 110 10.15 3.03 -19.06
C GLU A 110 11.68 3.02 -19.18
N SER A 111 12.16 3.52 -20.32
CA SER A 111 13.60 3.77 -20.47
C SER A 111 14.04 4.97 -19.61
N GLY A 112 15.32 5.01 -19.29
CA GLY A 112 15.91 6.15 -18.58
C GLY A 112 15.65 7.50 -19.27
N ALA A 113 15.62 7.53 -20.60
CA ALA A 113 15.28 8.73 -21.36
C ALA A 113 13.83 9.20 -21.16
N GLN A 114 12.88 8.27 -21.04
CA GLN A 114 11.47 8.60 -20.76
C GLN A 114 11.29 9.16 -19.36
N VAL A 115 11.97 8.55 -18.36
CA VAL A 115 11.98 9.09 -16.98
C VAL A 115 12.63 10.46 -16.93
N ALA A 116 13.73 10.69 -17.65
CA ALA A 116 14.39 12.00 -17.75
C ALA A 116 13.49 13.05 -18.39
N LEU A 117 12.71 12.71 -19.44
CA LEU A 117 11.72 13.63 -20.02
C LEU A 117 10.61 13.96 -19.04
N ARG A 118 10.15 12.97 -18.25
CA ARG A 118 9.18 13.20 -17.16
C ARG A 118 9.77 14.12 -16.09
N SER A 119 11.00 13.89 -15.64
CA SER A 119 11.72 14.72 -14.68
C SER A 119 11.77 16.18 -15.12
N ARG A 120 12.09 16.43 -16.41
CA ARG A 120 12.10 17.78 -16.99
C ARG A 120 10.72 18.44 -16.94
N ARG A 121 9.66 17.71 -17.32
CA ARG A 121 8.28 18.23 -17.27
C ARG A 121 7.85 18.58 -15.85
N LEU A 122 8.34 17.84 -14.85
CA LEU A 122 8.09 18.08 -13.43
C LEU A 122 8.92 19.22 -12.85
N GLY A 123 9.89 19.78 -13.59
CA GLY A 123 10.80 20.80 -13.10
C GLY A 123 11.82 20.28 -12.09
N ILE A 124 12.16 18.99 -12.18
CA ILE A 124 13.14 18.31 -11.32
C ILE A 124 14.29 17.71 -12.14
N GLU A 125 14.63 18.31 -13.28
CA GLU A 125 15.70 17.86 -14.16
C GLU A 125 17.09 17.84 -13.51
N GLY A 126 17.28 18.64 -12.46
CA GLY A 126 18.49 18.65 -11.63
C GLY A 126 18.48 17.62 -10.49
N SER A 127 17.51 16.72 -10.47
CA SER A 127 17.39 15.70 -9.42
C SER A 127 18.60 14.79 -9.37
N GLN A 128 19.05 14.48 -8.15
CA GLN A 128 20.13 13.53 -7.87
C GLN A 128 19.61 12.13 -7.53
N VAL A 129 18.35 11.83 -7.87
CA VAL A 129 17.76 10.50 -7.72
C VAL A 129 18.51 9.50 -8.59
N ASN A 130 19.02 8.42 -8.00
CA ASN A 130 19.65 7.35 -8.76
C ASN A 130 18.56 6.59 -9.54
N LEU A 131 18.82 6.37 -10.84
CA LEU A 131 17.91 5.64 -11.72
C LEU A 131 18.55 4.34 -12.20
N LEU A 132 17.81 3.24 -12.12
CA LEU A 132 18.17 1.93 -12.66
C LEU A 132 17.07 1.46 -13.62
N ALA A 133 17.40 1.23 -14.90
CA ALA A 133 16.52 0.59 -15.86
C ALA A 133 16.86 -0.91 -15.90
N GLU A 134 16.19 -1.72 -15.11
CA GLU A 134 16.44 -3.17 -14.98
C GLU A 134 15.14 -3.87 -14.54
N ILE A 135 14.98 -5.12 -15.00
CA ILE A 135 13.83 -5.98 -14.69
C ILE A 135 14.23 -7.32 -14.04
N GLN A 136 15.51 -7.67 -14.06
CA GLN A 136 15.99 -8.90 -13.43
C GLN A 136 16.23 -8.68 -11.94
N LEU A 137 15.51 -9.44 -11.09
CA LEU A 137 15.52 -9.29 -9.63
C LEU A 137 16.92 -9.35 -9.04
N GLU A 138 17.73 -10.30 -9.48
CA GLU A 138 19.07 -10.53 -8.94
C GLU A 138 19.98 -9.31 -9.15
N LYS A 139 19.88 -8.67 -10.31
CA LYS A 139 20.65 -7.45 -10.62
C LYS A 139 20.11 -6.25 -9.83
N ILE A 140 18.78 -6.16 -9.66
CA ILE A 140 18.16 -5.12 -8.83
C ILE A 140 18.65 -5.24 -7.39
N LEU A 141 18.63 -6.45 -6.81
CA LEU A 141 19.10 -6.69 -5.44
C LEU A 141 20.59 -6.39 -5.27
N ALA A 142 21.42 -6.82 -6.23
CA ALA A 142 22.86 -6.51 -6.22
C ALA A 142 23.14 -5.00 -6.30
N THR A 143 22.35 -4.26 -7.09
CA THR A 143 22.47 -2.80 -7.19
C THR A 143 22.02 -2.12 -5.90
N ILE A 144 20.92 -2.56 -5.30
CA ILE A 144 20.46 -2.05 -4.00
C ILE A 144 21.52 -2.27 -2.92
N ASP A 145 22.13 -3.45 -2.90
CA ASP A 145 23.20 -3.77 -1.95
C ASP A 145 24.45 -2.90 -2.16
N ALA A 146 24.82 -2.62 -3.41
CA ALA A 146 25.96 -1.76 -3.72
C ALA A 146 25.70 -0.26 -3.44
N VAL A 147 24.49 0.24 -3.71
CA VAL A 147 24.13 1.66 -3.58
C VAL A 147 23.69 2.01 -2.16
N GLN A 148 23.13 1.05 -1.42
CA GLN A 148 22.58 1.23 -0.05
C GLN A 148 21.65 2.44 0.06
N PRO A 149 20.57 2.53 -0.78
CA PRO A 149 19.66 3.65 -0.71
C PRO A 149 18.83 3.57 0.59
N ALA A 150 18.39 4.72 1.12
CA ALA A 150 17.42 4.75 2.22
C ALA A 150 16.03 4.33 1.74
N VAL A 151 15.68 4.72 0.50
CA VAL A 151 14.39 4.39 -0.12
C VAL A 151 14.60 3.92 -1.57
N ALA A 152 14.00 2.78 -1.90
CA ALA A 152 13.99 2.23 -3.26
C ALA A 152 12.55 2.12 -3.79
N VAL A 153 12.30 2.60 -5.00
CA VAL A 153 11.04 2.42 -5.74
C VAL A 153 11.24 1.36 -6.81
N ILE A 154 10.29 0.44 -6.95
CA ILE A 154 10.25 -0.59 -8.02
C ILE A 154 9.01 -0.32 -8.87
N ASP A 155 9.19 0.20 -10.08
CA ASP A 155 8.11 0.62 -11.00
C ASP A 155 8.20 -0.12 -12.36
N SER A 156 7.45 -1.21 -12.55
CA SER A 156 6.49 -1.84 -11.65
C SER A 156 6.95 -3.23 -11.21
N ILE A 157 6.36 -3.74 -10.13
CA ILE A 157 6.66 -5.11 -9.66
C ILE A 157 6.23 -6.18 -10.68
N GLN A 158 5.28 -5.88 -11.57
CA GLN A 158 4.81 -6.81 -12.59
C GLN A 158 5.86 -7.07 -13.69
N THR A 159 6.78 -6.15 -13.92
CA THR A 159 7.82 -6.31 -14.92
C THR A 159 9.03 -7.05 -14.39
N VAL A 160 9.20 -7.11 -13.06
CA VAL A 160 10.33 -7.78 -12.43
C VAL A 160 10.19 -9.30 -12.49
N TYR A 161 11.28 -9.98 -12.83
CA TYR A 161 11.33 -11.43 -12.85
C TYR A 161 12.64 -11.96 -12.25
N SER A 162 12.62 -13.21 -11.80
CA SER A 162 13.79 -13.95 -11.32
C SER A 162 14.05 -15.13 -12.26
N ASP A 163 15.30 -15.30 -12.65
CA ASP A 163 15.75 -16.46 -13.45
C ASP A 163 15.69 -17.79 -12.66
N GLN A 164 15.52 -17.72 -11.34
CA GLN A 164 15.41 -18.92 -10.50
C GLN A 164 14.04 -19.59 -10.60
N LEU A 165 13.07 -18.93 -11.24
CA LEU A 165 11.72 -19.44 -11.42
C LEU A 165 11.47 -19.82 -12.89
N SER A 166 10.90 -20.99 -13.09
CA SER A 166 10.50 -21.48 -14.41
C SER A 166 9.22 -20.84 -14.96
N SER A 167 8.50 -20.04 -14.15
CA SER A 167 7.27 -19.36 -14.56
C SER A 167 7.58 -18.13 -15.41
N ALA A 168 6.68 -17.80 -16.35
CA ALA A 168 6.87 -16.67 -17.25
C ALA A 168 6.92 -15.32 -16.48
N PRO A 169 7.71 -14.33 -16.95
CA PRO A 169 7.69 -12.97 -16.44
C PRO A 169 6.28 -12.41 -16.42
N GLY A 170 5.94 -11.64 -15.38
CA GLY A 170 4.59 -11.07 -15.19
C GLY A 170 3.55 -12.04 -14.63
N SER A 171 3.88 -13.33 -14.50
CA SER A 171 2.97 -14.30 -13.85
C SER A 171 2.82 -14.02 -12.36
N VAL A 172 1.70 -14.48 -11.77
CA VAL A 172 1.44 -14.37 -10.30
C VAL A 172 2.59 -14.90 -9.47
N ALA A 173 3.16 -16.03 -9.90
CA ALA A 173 4.25 -16.68 -9.19
C ALA A 173 5.51 -15.81 -9.18
N GLN A 174 5.87 -15.21 -10.32
CA GLN A 174 7.01 -14.29 -10.43
C GLN A 174 6.79 -13.04 -9.56
N VAL A 175 5.66 -12.39 -9.71
CA VAL A 175 5.33 -11.17 -8.95
C VAL A 175 5.39 -11.42 -7.44
N ARG A 176 4.80 -12.54 -6.99
CA ARG A 176 4.79 -12.92 -5.58
C ARG A 176 6.19 -13.19 -5.05
N GLU A 177 6.99 -13.94 -5.79
CA GLU A 177 8.34 -14.32 -5.38
C GLU A 177 9.28 -13.11 -5.37
N CYS A 178 9.25 -12.28 -6.41
CA CYS A 178 10.04 -11.04 -6.47
C CYS A 178 9.68 -10.10 -5.31
N ALA A 179 8.39 -9.93 -5.02
CA ALA A 179 7.95 -9.12 -3.88
C ALA A 179 8.38 -9.72 -2.54
N ALA A 180 8.40 -11.07 -2.40
CA ALA A 180 8.88 -11.74 -1.19
C ALA A 180 10.38 -11.49 -0.95
N HIS A 181 11.18 -11.53 -2.00
CA HIS A 181 12.61 -11.25 -1.91
C HIS A 181 12.88 -9.79 -1.53
N LEU A 182 12.22 -8.84 -2.22
CA LEU A 182 12.32 -7.41 -1.92
C LEU A 182 11.85 -7.08 -0.50
N THR A 183 10.77 -7.70 -0.03
CA THR A 183 10.28 -7.53 1.35
C THR A 183 11.29 -8.05 2.37
N ARG A 184 11.89 -9.21 2.11
CA ARG A 184 12.89 -9.78 3.01
C ARG A 184 14.15 -8.92 3.05
N MET A 185 14.61 -8.45 1.90
CA MET A 185 15.74 -7.53 1.80
C MET A 185 15.45 -6.25 2.60
N ALA A 186 14.29 -5.61 2.40
CA ALA A 186 13.89 -4.42 3.13
C ALA A 186 13.98 -4.62 4.65
N LYS A 187 13.42 -5.73 5.16
CA LYS A 187 13.43 -6.04 6.60
C LYS A 187 14.82 -6.34 7.16
N SER A 188 15.71 -6.90 6.36
CA SER A 188 17.08 -7.25 6.82
C SER A 188 18.07 -6.10 6.74
N THR A 189 17.85 -5.14 5.83
CA THR A 189 18.78 -4.03 5.57
C THR A 189 18.32 -2.68 6.13
N GLY A 190 17.04 -2.57 6.52
CA GLY A 190 16.44 -1.29 6.92
C GLY A 190 16.02 -0.41 5.72
N ILE A 191 16.26 -0.82 4.49
CA ILE A 191 15.91 -0.05 3.30
C ILE A 191 14.38 -0.04 3.11
N THR A 192 13.79 1.13 2.98
CA THR A 192 12.37 1.24 2.65
C THR A 192 12.13 0.91 1.18
N VAL A 193 11.17 0.03 0.90
CA VAL A 193 10.83 -0.37 -0.48
C VAL A 193 9.40 0.05 -0.82
N ILE A 194 9.24 0.75 -1.94
CA ILE A 194 7.93 1.11 -2.50
C ILE A 194 7.72 0.34 -3.79
N LEU A 195 6.74 -0.55 -3.79
CA LEU A 195 6.35 -1.36 -4.94
C LEU A 195 5.20 -0.68 -5.67
N VAL A 196 5.33 -0.47 -6.97
CA VAL A 196 4.25 0.00 -7.83
C VAL A 196 3.55 -1.20 -8.45
N GLY A 197 2.22 -1.23 -8.37
CA GLY A 197 1.39 -2.27 -8.97
C GLY A 197 0.26 -1.68 -9.82
N HIS A 198 -0.09 -2.38 -10.91
CA HIS A 198 -1.27 -2.06 -11.69
C HIS A 198 -2.45 -2.92 -11.26
N VAL A 199 -3.61 -2.30 -11.08
CA VAL A 199 -4.89 -2.99 -10.81
C VAL A 199 -5.69 -2.99 -12.10
N THR A 200 -6.19 -4.14 -12.53
CA THR A 200 -7.18 -4.18 -13.60
C THR A 200 -8.58 -3.97 -13.04
N LYS A 201 -9.45 -3.27 -13.77
CA LYS A 201 -10.84 -2.99 -13.39
C LYS A 201 -11.66 -4.24 -13.06
N GLU A 202 -11.24 -5.40 -13.52
CA GLU A 202 -11.94 -6.68 -13.35
C GLU A 202 -11.46 -7.49 -12.14
N GLY A 203 -10.48 -7.02 -11.40
CA GLY A 203 -9.99 -7.71 -10.17
C GLY A 203 -9.37 -9.10 -10.40
N ALA A 204 -9.20 -9.53 -11.66
CA ALA A 204 -8.90 -10.91 -12.02
C ALA A 204 -7.42 -11.17 -12.32
N LEU A 205 -6.57 -10.17 -12.55
CA LEU A 205 -5.15 -10.42 -12.71
C LEU A 205 -4.40 -10.18 -11.41
N ALA A 206 -3.59 -11.12 -11.11
CA ALA A 206 -2.57 -11.26 -10.10
C ALA A 206 -1.79 -9.97 -9.79
N GLY A 207 -2.52 -9.03 -9.31
CA GLY A 207 -2.04 -7.72 -8.97
C GLY A 207 -1.92 -7.54 -7.46
N PRO A 208 -2.16 -6.36 -6.97
CA PRO A 208 -1.94 -5.92 -5.60
C PRO A 208 -2.52 -6.83 -4.52
N ARG A 209 -3.68 -7.47 -4.74
CA ARG A 209 -4.33 -8.32 -3.73
C ARG A 209 -3.45 -9.49 -3.25
N VAL A 210 -2.65 -10.09 -4.14
CA VAL A 210 -1.74 -11.17 -3.76
C VAL A 210 -0.61 -10.66 -2.87
N LEU A 211 -0.22 -9.40 -3.05
CA LEU A 211 0.87 -8.75 -2.32
C LEU A 211 0.42 -8.08 -1.02
N GLU A 212 -0.87 -7.79 -0.85
CA GLU A 212 -1.41 -7.07 0.31
C GLU A 212 -1.02 -7.69 1.66
N HIS A 213 -0.93 -9.02 1.70
CA HIS A 213 -0.55 -9.73 2.92
C HIS A 213 0.95 -9.68 3.22
N MET A 214 1.77 -9.42 2.21
CA MET A 214 3.23 -9.46 2.29
C MET A 214 3.85 -8.12 2.67
N VAL A 215 3.14 -7.02 2.41
CA VAL A 215 3.61 -5.65 2.63
C VAL A 215 3.04 -5.05 3.90
N ASP A 216 3.64 -3.97 4.39
CA ASP A 216 3.22 -3.29 5.62
C ASP A 216 2.10 -2.27 5.36
N THR A 217 2.18 -1.57 4.24
CA THR A 217 1.23 -0.53 3.84
C THR A 217 0.75 -0.77 2.42
N VAL A 218 -0.56 -0.62 2.20
CA VAL A 218 -1.20 -0.71 0.88
C VAL A 218 -1.94 0.59 0.62
N LEU A 219 -1.56 1.27 -0.43
CA LEU A 219 -2.17 2.51 -0.90
C LEU A 219 -2.85 2.26 -2.25
N TYR A 220 -4.07 2.71 -2.40
CA TYR A 220 -4.77 2.71 -3.70
C TYR A 220 -4.87 4.12 -4.24
N PHE A 221 -4.44 4.27 -5.48
CA PHE A 221 -4.56 5.48 -6.27
C PHE A 221 -5.88 5.43 -7.03
N GLU A 222 -6.78 6.34 -6.73
CA GLU A 222 -8.14 6.42 -7.27
C GLU A 222 -8.32 7.75 -8.02
N GLY A 223 -9.13 7.76 -9.04
CA GLY A 223 -9.49 8.99 -9.74
C GLY A 223 -10.17 8.71 -11.07
N ASP A 224 -10.97 9.66 -11.51
CA ASP A 224 -11.57 9.66 -12.84
C ASP A 224 -10.63 10.38 -13.83
N THR A 225 -10.52 9.86 -15.04
CA THR A 225 -9.73 10.47 -16.11
C THR A 225 -10.23 11.88 -16.49
N HIS A 226 -11.51 12.16 -16.21
CA HIS A 226 -12.15 13.46 -16.48
C HIS A 226 -12.02 14.44 -15.31
N SER A 227 -11.63 13.98 -14.12
CA SER A 227 -11.40 14.86 -12.97
C SER A 227 -9.92 15.27 -12.90
N PRO A 228 -9.61 16.54 -12.57
CA PRO A 228 -8.25 16.95 -12.29
C PRO A 228 -7.72 16.42 -10.95
N HIS A 229 -8.61 15.89 -10.11
CA HIS A 229 -8.25 15.41 -8.78
C HIS A 229 -7.92 13.92 -8.78
N ARG A 230 -7.00 13.56 -7.90
CA ARG A 230 -6.59 12.18 -7.62
C ARG A 230 -6.65 11.95 -6.12
N LEU A 231 -7.13 10.77 -5.74
CA LEU A 231 -7.19 10.36 -4.34
C LEU A 231 -6.23 9.20 -4.13
N ILE A 232 -5.57 9.20 -2.99
CA ILE A 232 -4.82 8.04 -2.51
C ILE A 232 -5.47 7.60 -1.22
N ARG A 233 -5.84 6.33 -1.14
CA ARG A 233 -6.47 5.74 0.05
C ARG A 233 -5.56 4.70 0.68
N ALA A 234 -5.38 4.78 1.99
CA ALA A 234 -4.70 3.75 2.77
C ALA A 234 -5.67 2.60 3.07
N ILE A 235 -5.53 1.48 2.37
CA ILE A 235 -6.34 0.27 2.59
C ILE A 235 -5.79 -0.55 3.74
N LYS A 236 -4.48 -0.58 3.89
CA LYS A 236 -3.75 -1.25 4.97
C LYS A 236 -2.60 -0.36 5.39
N ASN A 237 -2.43 -0.20 6.69
CA ASN A 237 -1.26 0.49 7.23
C ASN A 237 -0.91 -0.08 8.62
N ARG A 238 0.25 -0.75 8.73
CA ARG A 238 0.77 -1.27 10.01
C ARG A 238 1.37 -0.17 10.89
N PHE A 239 1.66 0.97 10.30
CA PHE A 239 2.34 2.09 10.94
C PHE A 239 1.44 3.28 11.23
N GLY A 240 0.17 3.24 10.83
CA GLY A 240 -0.76 4.34 10.97
C GLY A 240 -2.23 3.94 10.81
N ALA A 241 -3.09 4.94 10.75
CA ALA A 241 -4.51 4.71 10.55
C ALA A 241 -4.81 4.17 9.14
N VAL A 242 -5.81 3.31 9.05
CA VAL A 242 -6.40 2.85 7.79
C VAL A 242 -7.51 3.82 7.34
N ASN A 243 -7.89 3.74 6.07
CA ASN A 243 -8.89 4.61 5.43
C ASN A 243 -8.53 6.10 5.39
N GLU A 244 -7.27 6.45 5.72
CA GLU A 244 -6.79 7.81 5.46
C GLU A 244 -6.79 8.10 3.96
N ILE A 245 -7.13 9.33 3.60
CA ILE A 245 -7.08 9.79 2.22
C ILE A 245 -6.12 10.96 2.05
N GLY A 246 -5.34 10.90 0.98
CA GLY A 246 -4.55 12.01 0.45
C GLY A 246 -5.18 12.53 -0.84
N VAL A 247 -5.27 13.83 -0.99
CA VAL A 247 -5.92 14.46 -2.13
C VAL A 247 -4.92 15.28 -2.93
N PHE A 248 -4.87 15.00 -4.22
CA PHE A 248 -3.94 15.68 -5.14
C PHE A 248 -4.70 16.27 -6.33
N ALA A 249 -4.20 17.38 -6.83
CA ALA A 249 -4.58 17.93 -8.12
C ALA A 249 -3.50 17.59 -9.15
N MET A 250 -3.91 17.05 -10.30
CA MET A 250 -3.04 16.84 -11.45
C MET A 250 -2.81 18.17 -12.16
N THR A 251 -1.56 18.58 -12.31
CA THR A 251 -1.15 19.80 -12.98
C THR A 251 -0.13 19.48 -14.07
N GLU A 252 0.18 20.45 -14.91
CA GLU A 252 1.25 20.31 -15.91
C GLU A 252 2.62 20.01 -15.27
N LYS A 253 2.83 20.47 -14.03
CA LYS A 253 4.05 20.24 -13.23
C LYS A 253 3.94 19.05 -12.28
N GLY A 254 3.00 18.12 -12.51
CA GLY A 254 2.81 16.92 -11.72
C GLY A 254 1.67 17.04 -10.71
N LEU A 255 1.77 16.24 -9.65
CA LEU A 255 0.77 16.14 -8.61
C LEU A 255 1.06 17.14 -7.49
N LYS A 256 0.05 17.94 -7.14
CA LYS A 256 0.10 18.90 -6.05
C LYS A 256 -0.92 18.53 -4.98
N GLY A 257 -0.48 18.45 -3.73
CA GLY A 257 -1.39 18.22 -2.60
C GLY A 257 -2.44 19.31 -2.47
N VAL A 258 -3.68 18.93 -2.20
CA VAL A 258 -4.81 19.84 -2.00
C VAL A 258 -4.96 20.10 -0.50
N SER A 259 -4.68 21.32 -0.07
CA SER A 259 -4.72 21.71 1.34
C SER A 259 -6.15 21.73 1.92
N ASN A 260 -7.13 22.09 1.10
CA ASN A 260 -8.55 22.09 1.49
C ASN A 260 -9.39 21.21 0.54
N PRO A 261 -9.42 19.89 0.74
CA PRO A 261 -10.19 19.01 -0.12
C PRO A 261 -11.70 19.18 0.01
N SER A 262 -12.20 19.73 1.11
CA SER A 262 -13.65 20.02 1.26
C SER A 262 -14.15 20.99 0.17
N ALA A 263 -13.31 21.90 -0.29
CA ALA A 263 -13.68 22.81 -1.37
C ALA A 263 -14.00 22.11 -2.71
N ILE A 264 -13.55 20.87 -2.89
CA ILE A 264 -13.84 20.06 -4.10
C ILE A 264 -15.28 19.54 -4.07
N PHE A 265 -15.82 19.29 -2.87
CA PHE A 265 -17.11 18.65 -2.64
C PHE A 265 -18.23 19.64 -2.31
N LEU A 266 -17.92 20.93 -2.33
CA LEU A 266 -18.88 22.00 -2.05
C LEU A 266 -19.16 22.77 -3.34
N SER A 267 -20.45 22.93 -3.66
CA SER A 267 -20.88 23.85 -4.72
C SER A 267 -20.62 25.30 -4.30
N GLN A 268 -20.21 26.11 -5.25
CA GLN A 268 -19.98 27.54 -5.03
C GLN A 268 -21.29 28.32 -5.19
N HIS A 269 -22.28 28.01 -4.36
CA HIS A 269 -23.50 28.81 -4.32
C HIS A 269 -23.30 30.00 -3.37
N SER A 270 -23.60 31.19 -3.84
CA SER A 270 -23.53 32.42 -3.04
C SER A 270 -24.71 32.52 -2.03
N GLU A 271 -25.80 31.79 -2.28
CA GLU A 271 -27.00 31.75 -1.45
C GLU A 271 -27.44 30.31 -1.16
N PRO A 272 -28.10 30.05 -0.03
CA PRO A 272 -28.69 28.75 0.26
C PRO A 272 -29.67 28.30 -0.82
N VAL A 273 -29.47 27.11 -1.36
CA VAL A 273 -30.34 26.52 -2.39
C VAL A 273 -31.19 25.44 -1.74
N PRO A 274 -32.55 25.47 -1.90
CA PRO A 274 -33.41 24.39 -1.41
C PRO A 274 -32.97 23.03 -1.96
N GLY A 275 -32.95 22.01 -1.11
CA GLY A 275 -32.50 20.67 -1.49
C GLY A 275 -30.99 20.45 -1.42
N SER A 276 -30.20 21.45 -1.02
CA SER A 276 -28.78 21.28 -0.75
C SER A 276 -28.48 21.37 0.74
N CYS A 277 -27.69 20.47 1.26
CA CYS A 277 -27.26 20.44 2.66
C CYS A 277 -25.79 20.04 2.76
N VAL A 278 -25.02 20.82 3.49
CA VAL A 278 -23.63 20.49 3.79
C VAL A 278 -23.58 19.65 5.07
N MET A 279 -22.94 18.50 4.97
CA MET A 279 -22.68 17.62 6.10
C MET A 279 -21.20 17.36 6.28
N VAL A 280 -20.81 16.96 7.49
CA VAL A 280 -19.47 16.52 7.81
C VAL A 280 -19.42 15.01 7.74
N THR A 281 -18.44 14.47 7.01
CA THR A 281 -18.08 13.05 7.03
C THR A 281 -16.64 12.87 7.47
N LEU A 282 -16.26 11.66 7.87
CA LEU A 282 -14.90 11.30 8.23
C LEU A 282 -14.38 10.26 7.23
N GLU A 283 -13.21 10.54 6.66
CA GLU A 283 -12.43 9.58 5.91
C GLU A 283 -11.11 9.33 6.66
N GLY A 284 -11.00 8.17 7.29
CA GLY A 284 -9.95 7.94 8.29
C GLY A 284 -10.10 8.90 9.47
N THR A 285 -9.09 9.73 9.68
CA THR A 285 -9.11 10.80 10.70
C THR A 285 -9.44 12.19 10.12
N ARG A 286 -9.66 12.27 8.80
CA ARG A 286 -9.88 13.54 8.10
C ARG A 286 -11.35 13.92 8.05
N PRO A 287 -11.77 15.02 8.69
CA PRO A 287 -13.10 15.57 8.47
C PRO A 287 -13.19 16.20 7.08
N LEU A 288 -14.26 15.91 6.37
CA LEU A 288 -14.57 16.48 5.06
C LEU A 288 -15.97 17.06 5.08
N LEU A 289 -16.12 18.24 4.50
CA LEU A 289 -17.42 18.80 4.18
C LEU A 289 -17.85 18.28 2.82
N VAL A 290 -19.05 17.70 2.78
CA VAL A 290 -19.67 17.15 1.57
C VAL A 290 -21.04 17.76 1.40
N GLU A 291 -21.34 18.21 0.20
CA GLU A 291 -22.68 18.67 -0.13
C GLU A 291 -23.55 17.51 -0.58
N ILE A 292 -24.68 17.32 0.09
CA ILE A 292 -25.72 16.38 -0.27
C ILE A 292 -26.83 17.15 -0.98
N GLN A 293 -27.25 16.67 -2.13
CA GLN A 293 -28.30 17.29 -2.92
C GLN A 293 -29.50 16.35 -3.02
N ALA A 294 -30.69 16.90 -2.80
CA ALA A 294 -31.96 16.23 -2.98
C ALA A 294 -32.85 17.09 -3.87
N LEU A 295 -33.14 16.58 -5.08
CA LEU A 295 -34.10 17.22 -5.97
C LEU A 295 -35.48 16.63 -5.69
N VAL A 296 -36.40 17.48 -5.32
CA VAL A 296 -37.81 17.12 -5.12
C VAL A 296 -38.64 17.86 -6.16
N ASP A 297 -39.42 17.09 -6.90
CA ASP A 297 -40.38 17.63 -7.87
C ASP A 297 -41.79 17.22 -7.45
N SER A 298 -42.79 18.03 -7.81
CA SER A 298 -44.21 17.70 -7.63
C SER A 298 -44.57 16.52 -8.53
N GLY A 299 -44.42 15.31 -7.98
CA GLY A 299 -44.56 14.07 -8.71
C GLY A 299 -45.96 13.83 -9.21
N GLY A 300 -46.07 13.12 -10.33
CA GLY A 300 -47.33 12.57 -10.83
C GLY A 300 -47.90 11.47 -9.89
N PRO A 301 -48.90 10.75 -10.30
CA PRO A 301 -49.63 9.77 -9.46
C PRO A 301 -48.78 8.58 -8.98
N SER A 302 -47.55 8.46 -9.43
CA SER A 302 -46.58 7.46 -8.97
C SER A 302 -45.26 8.11 -8.61
N PRO A 303 -45.05 8.49 -7.34
CA PRO A 303 -43.78 9.08 -6.93
C PRO A 303 -42.61 8.10 -7.16
N ARG A 304 -41.55 8.59 -7.80
CA ARG A 304 -40.33 7.82 -8.05
C ARG A 304 -39.19 8.36 -7.21
N ARG A 305 -38.47 7.46 -6.56
CA ARG A 305 -37.23 7.79 -5.85
C ARG A 305 -36.04 7.25 -6.60
N LEU A 306 -35.12 8.14 -6.96
CA LEU A 306 -33.85 7.81 -7.55
C LEU A 306 -32.76 8.17 -6.52
N SER A 307 -31.92 7.21 -6.18
CA SER A 307 -30.74 7.46 -5.37
C SER A 307 -29.48 7.23 -6.18
N VAL A 308 -28.54 8.16 -6.10
CA VAL A 308 -27.21 8.05 -6.72
C VAL A 308 -26.18 8.09 -5.61
N GLY A 309 -25.29 7.11 -5.57
CA GLY A 309 -24.28 6.98 -4.53
C GLY A 309 -24.81 6.48 -3.17
N LEU A 310 -26.11 6.11 -3.08
CA LEU A 310 -26.74 5.60 -1.87
C LEU A 310 -27.41 4.24 -2.16
N ASP A 311 -27.33 3.33 -1.20
CA ASP A 311 -28.06 2.07 -1.24
C ASP A 311 -29.56 2.32 -1.12
N LYS A 312 -30.35 1.81 -2.08
CA LYS A 312 -31.80 2.06 -2.18
C LYS A 312 -32.57 1.49 -1.01
N ASP A 313 -32.26 0.29 -0.58
CA ASP A 313 -32.99 -0.42 0.46
C ASP A 313 -32.68 0.23 1.83
N ARG A 314 -31.44 0.62 2.04
CA ARG A 314 -31.02 1.39 3.22
C ARG A 314 -31.69 2.75 3.28
N LEU A 315 -31.78 3.46 2.14
CA LEU A 315 -32.49 4.73 2.07
C LEU A 315 -33.97 4.57 2.43
N ALA A 316 -34.63 3.57 1.83
CA ALA A 316 -36.05 3.29 2.09
C ALA A 316 -36.30 3.00 3.57
N MET A 317 -35.44 2.19 4.21
CA MET A 317 -35.51 1.88 5.63
C MET A 317 -35.33 3.12 6.51
N LEU A 318 -34.34 3.97 6.21
CA LEU A 318 -34.10 5.22 6.94
C LEU A 318 -35.26 6.19 6.82
N LEU A 319 -35.86 6.32 5.63
CA LEU A 319 -37.05 7.14 5.43
C LEU A 319 -38.26 6.64 6.24
N ALA A 320 -38.48 5.32 6.30
CA ALA A 320 -39.53 4.71 7.12
C ALA A 320 -39.30 4.98 8.60
N VAL A 321 -38.07 4.91 9.10
CA VAL A 321 -37.73 5.25 10.49
C VAL A 321 -37.99 6.73 10.78
N LEU A 322 -37.57 7.63 9.89
CA LEU A 322 -37.82 9.08 10.03
C LEU A 322 -39.30 9.39 10.05
N HIS A 323 -40.08 8.81 9.15
CA HIS A 323 -41.52 8.97 9.13
C HIS A 323 -42.19 8.49 10.43
N ARG A 324 -41.83 7.27 10.87
CA ARG A 324 -42.48 6.63 12.03
C ARG A 324 -42.09 7.26 13.37
N HIS A 325 -40.83 7.59 13.56
CA HIS A 325 -40.30 8.02 14.88
C HIS A 325 -40.01 9.50 15.00
N ALA A 326 -39.72 10.18 13.90
CA ALA A 326 -39.43 11.60 13.90
C ALA A 326 -40.62 12.44 13.38
N GLY A 327 -41.70 11.83 12.89
CA GLY A 327 -42.87 12.55 12.36
C GLY A 327 -42.57 13.34 11.08
N VAL A 328 -41.47 13.05 10.39
CA VAL A 328 -41.09 13.72 9.15
C VAL A 328 -41.82 13.06 8.00
N ALA A 329 -42.68 13.82 7.31
CA ALA A 329 -43.36 13.32 6.10
C ALA A 329 -42.33 13.17 4.95
N CYS A 330 -41.95 11.93 4.65
CA CYS A 330 -41.00 11.62 3.61
C CYS A 330 -41.59 10.65 2.55
N MET A 331 -42.91 10.46 2.59
CA MET A 331 -43.56 9.40 1.76
C MET A 331 -44.22 9.95 0.51
N ASP A 332 -44.35 11.25 0.37
CA ASP A 332 -44.99 11.94 -0.75
C ASP A 332 -43.98 12.25 -1.86
#